data_b3906e8fa92b9868b7a77d22dfd9545c
#
_entry.id   b3906e8fa92b9868b7a77d22dfd9545c
#
_cell.length_a   1.000
_cell.length_b   1.000
_cell.length_c   1.000
_cell.angle_alpha   90.00
_cell.angle_beta   90.00
_cell.angle_gamma   90.00
#
_symmetry.space_group_name_H-M   'P 1'
#
loop_
_entity.id
_entity.type
_entity.pdbx_description
1 polymer ?
#
loop_
_entity_poly.entity_id
_entity_poly.type
_entity_poly.pdbx_seq_one_letter_code
_entity_poly.pdbx_strand_id
1 'polypeptide(L)'
;MIELWPDLRVLHFGTRPMKRIAPFLLYAALPWAAMAQSTAPAPRMAAPSPPPPPLGALQGGWDNQAAATNAVQWQQANSRMPADAGVQWNWFRSEEAAMRSSNNGELRPQDRQELANIAEAIKATAPNSFEYYMAEYFLAFPAPSAFNVLEAARALEPGRTELLPPLLSKAMLDGDATALGTWSGEMEQRGLVAKGLETAASDLLLSLPPEAVLFTNGDMDTQPVVIRQLQHRDKPEVLVVDRRLLADAHYRQRIWQQAGAGGTAPGNGPAFAAALLGASRRPVYFALGLDRSWLAAFPGKLHAVGAVFRVGRAAPSDAAILAANWKAMKKPLDAGPLSRNYLVPGAMLLAQLRSTGNQAHATALEQELRHMAAATGAEQQLRQLGIILP
;
A
#
# COMPACT_ATOMS: atom_id res chain seq x y z
N MET A 1 10.24 17.89 27.41
CA MET A 1 10.17 16.59 26.72
C MET A 1 8.70 16.17 26.78
N ILE A 2 7.96 16.42 25.72
CA ILE A 2 6.53 16.06 25.64
C ILE A 2 6.52 14.62 25.16
N GLU A 3 6.06 13.69 25.99
CA GLU A 3 5.71 12.33 25.59
C GLU A 3 4.48 12.42 24.67
N LEU A 4 4.71 12.44 23.36
CA LEU A 4 3.69 12.58 22.32
C LEU A 4 2.97 11.26 21.97
N TRP A 5 3.12 10.23 22.81
CA TRP A 5 2.40 8.97 22.65
C TRP A 5 1.67 8.62 23.95
N PRO A 6 0.40 8.99 24.10
CA PRO A 6 -0.43 8.34 25.10
C PRO A 6 -0.59 6.88 24.67
N ASP A 7 -0.46 5.98 25.64
CA ASP A 7 -0.64 4.53 25.60
C ASP A 7 -1.35 3.98 24.35
N LEU A 8 -0.61 3.33 23.45
CA LEU A 8 -1.16 2.50 22.39
C LEU A 8 -1.72 1.18 22.97
N ARG A 9 -2.57 1.26 23.99
CA ARG A 9 -3.37 0.11 24.42
C ARG A 9 -4.58 -0.02 23.51
N VAL A 10 -4.48 -1.03 22.67
CA VAL A 10 -5.57 -1.86 22.14
C VAL A 10 -6.95 -1.15 22.09
N LEU A 11 -7.24 -0.51 20.98
CA LEU A 11 -8.63 -0.26 20.61
C LEU A 11 -9.20 -1.52 19.98
N HIS A 12 -9.83 -2.34 20.81
CA HIS A 12 -10.75 -3.37 20.33
C HIS A 12 -11.93 -2.67 19.67
N PHE A 13 -12.01 -2.75 18.35
CA PHE A 13 -13.24 -2.42 17.63
C PHE A 13 -14.27 -3.49 17.93
N GLY A 14 -15.20 -3.15 18.80
CA GLY A 14 -16.36 -3.99 19.06
C GLY A 14 -17.18 -4.18 17.78
N THR A 15 -17.22 -5.38 17.31
CA THR A 15 -18.14 -5.84 16.27
C THR A 15 -19.55 -5.76 16.83
N ARG A 16 -20.36 -4.81 16.36
CA ARG A 16 -21.80 -4.83 16.59
C ARG A 16 -22.41 -5.96 15.78
N PRO A 17 -23.17 -6.87 16.41
CA PRO A 17 -23.84 -7.92 15.66
C PRO A 17 -24.97 -7.31 14.80
N MET A 18 -24.92 -7.56 13.50
CA MET A 18 -26.04 -7.29 12.61
C MET A 18 -27.24 -8.15 13.02
N LYS A 19 -28.31 -7.52 13.44
CA LYS A 19 -29.60 -8.17 13.69
C LYS A 19 -30.12 -8.73 12.37
N ARG A 20 -30.22 -10.07 12.31
CA ARG A 20 -30.92 -10.79 11.26
C ARG A 20 -32.39 -10.40 11.29
N ILE A 21 -32.87 -9.76 10.22
CA ILE A 21 -34.30 -9.55 9.97
C ILE A 21 -34.80 -10.82 9.25
N ALA A 22 -35.63 -11.57 9.91
CA ALA A 22 -36.32 -12.70 9.31
C ALA A 22 -37.42 -12.19 8.36
N PRO A 23 -37.60 -12.76 7.15
CA PRO A 23 -38.73 -12.41 6.31
C PRO A 23 -39.99 -13.14 6.80
N PHE A 24 -41.01 -12.37 7.15
CA PHE A 24 -42.37 -12.87 7.36
C PHE A 24 -42.97 -13.25 6.00
N LEU A 25 -43.27 -14.56 5.85
CA LEU A 25 -44.09 -15.06 4.74
C LEU A 25 -45.56 -14.81 5.05
N LEU A 26 -46.17 -13.85 4.35
CA LEU A 26 -47.63 -13.69 4.29
C LEU A 26 -48.14 -14.40 3.03
N TYR A 27 -48.81 -15.55 3.22
CA TYR A 27 -49.61 -16.20 2.17
C TYR A 27 -50.92 -15.42 2.00
N ALA A 28 -51.09 -14.75 0.88
CA ALA A 28 -52.40 -14.26 0.41
C ALA A 28 -52.79 -15.06 -0.82
N ALA A 29 -53.84 -15.89 -0.66
CA ALA A 29 -54.51 -16.57 -1.75
C ALA A 29 -55.36 -15.57 -2.56
N LEU A 30 -55.14 -15.43 -3.83
CA LEU A 30 -56.01 -14.72 -4.76
C LEU A 30 -56.44 -15.65 -5.91
N PRO A 31 -57.65 -15.49 -6.45
CA PRO A 31 -58.27 -16.45 -7.35
C PRO A 31 -57.76 -16.36 -8.79
N TRP A 32 -57.71 -17.51 -9.46
CA TRP A 32 -57.39 -17.64 -10.88
C TRP A 32 -58.43 -16.94 -11.76
N ALA A 33 -58.02 -15.85 -12.41
CA ALA A 33 -58.68 -15.37 -13.62
C ALA A 33 -57.78 -15.74 -14.81
N ALA A 34 -58.21 -16.68 -15.63
CA ALA A 34 -57.54 -17.05 -16.86
C ALA A 34 -57.66 -15.91 -17.87
N MET A 35 -56.62 -15.10 -18.07
CA MET A 35 -56.46 -14.19 -19.20
C MET A 35 -55.49 -14.82 -20.19
N ALA A 36 -55.93 -15.00 -21.42
CA ALA A 36 -55.07 -15.39 -22.54
C ALA A 36 -53.98 -14.31 -22.74
N GLN A 37 -52.73 -14.62 -22.34
CA GLN A 37 -51.59 -13.73 -22.55
C GLN A 37 -51.07 -13.91 -23.98
N SER A 38 -51.12 -12.85 -24.75
CA SER A 38 -50.37 -12.68 -25.98
C SER A 38 -48.87 -12.93 -25.72
N THR A 39 -48.29 -13.95 -26.33
CA THR A 39 -46.87 -14.30 -26.19
C THR A 39 -46.04 -13.35 -27.07
N ALA A 40 -45.95 -12.07 -26.69
CA ALA A 40 -44.85 -11.25 -27.17
C ALA A 40 -43.56 -11.75 -26.45
N PRO A 41 -42.47 -12.06 -27.17
CA PRO A 41 -41.23 -12.46 -26.51
C PRO A 41 -40.79 -11.33 -25.58
N ALA A 42 -40.61 -11.65 -24.29
CA ALA A 42 -40.08 -10.69 -23.31
C ALA A 42 -38.79 -10.07 -23.90
N PRO A 43 -38.62 -8.75 -23.80
CA PRO A 43 -37.40 -8.12 -24.23
C PRO A 43 -36.23 -8.82 -23.53
N ARG A 44 -35.30 -9.41 -24.31
CA ARG A 44 -34.07 -9.99 -23.75
C ARG A 44 -33.39 -8.84 -23.01
N MET A 45 -33.41 -8.89 -21.69
CA MET A 45 -32.58 -8.00 -20.89
C MET A 45 -31.15 -8.19 -21.39
N ALA A 46 -30.51 -7.13 -21.82
CA ALA A 46 -29.09 -7.17 -22.18
C ALA A 46 -28.33 -7.75 -20.99
N ALA A 47 -27.45 -8.69 -21.26
CA ALA A 47 -26.58 -9.21 -20.20
C ALA A 47 -25.88 -8.03 -19.52
N PRO A 48 -25.85 -7.98 -18.17
CA PRO A 48 -25.16 -6.89 -17.49
C PRO A 48 -23.72 -6.83 -17.99
N SER A 49 -23.22 -5.63 -18.22
CA SER A 49 -21.82 -5.42 -18.64
C SER A 49 -20.90 -6.05 -17.59
N PRO A 50 -19.78 -6.66 -18.01
CA PRO A 50 -18.81 -7.19 -17.06
C PRO A 50 -18.30 -6.04 -16.17
N PRO A 51 -18.01 -6.31 -14.88
CA PRO A 51 -17.44 -5.32 -14.00
C PRO A 51 -16.07 -4.86 -14.55
N PRO A 52 -15.62 -3.62 -14.22
CA PRO A 52 -14.31 -3.16 -14.64
C PRO A 52 -13.22 -4.03 -14.00
N PRO A 53 -12.10 -4.30 -14.69
CA PRO A 53 -11.00 -5.05 -14.09
C PRO A 53 -10.46 -4.31 -12.84
N PRO A 54 -10.00 -5.03 -11.82
CA PRO A 54 -9.41 -4.42 -10.64
C PRO A 54 -8.13 -3.69 -11.02
N LEU A 55 -7.96 -2.47 -10.48
CA LEU A 55 -6.73 -1.71 -10.64
C LEU A 55 -5.62 -2.33 -9.78
N GLY A 56 -4.39 -2.32 -10.30
CA GLY A 56 -3.22 -2.66 -9.51
C GLY A 56 -2.97 -1.65 -8.38
N ALA A 57 -2.27 -2.06 -7.33
CA ALA A 57 -2.00 -1.21 -6.15
C ALA A 57 -1.36 0.15 -6.47
N LEU A 58 -0.68 0.26 -7.60
CA LEU A 58 0.00 1.49 -8.06
C LEU A 58 -0.85 2.36 -9.00
N GLN A 59 -1.99 1.88 -9.47
CA GLN A 59 -2.78 2.52 -10.52
C GLN A 59 -3.96 3.37 -9.99
N GLY A 60 -4.22 3.32 -8.70
CA GLY A 60 -5.35 4.01 -8.09
C GLY A 60 -6.46 3.07 -7.60
N GLY A 61 -7.68 3.61 -7.44
CA GLY A 61 -8.83 2.79 -7.00
C GLY A 61 -8.80 2.43 -5.50
N TRP A 62 -8.19 3.28 -4.68
CA TRP A 62 -8.05 3.06 -3.23
C TRP A 62 -9.29 3.40 -2.40
N ASP A 63 -10.40 3.68 -3.06
CA ASP A 63 -11.67 3.92 -2.38
C ASP A 63 -12.26 2.60 -1.87
N ASN A 64 -12.49 2.50 -0.56
CA ASN A 64 -12.98 1.29 0.09
C ASN A 64 -14.35 0.84 -0.44
N GLN A 65 -15.24 1.79 -0.71
CA GLN A 65 -16.59 1.49 -1.20
C GLN A 65 -16.54 0.94 -2.63
N ALA A 66 -15.72 1.58 -3.49
CA ALA A 66 -15.53 1.15 -4.86
C ALA A 66 -14.88 -0.24 -4.92
N ALA A 67 -13.84 -0.48 -4.11
CA ALA A 67 -13.17 -1.78 -4.01
C ALA A 67 -14.12 -2.89 -3.57
N ALA A 68 -14.92 -2.66 -2.51
CA ALA A 68 -15.91 -3.62 -2.04
C ALA A 68 -17.00 -3.90 -3.09
N THR A 69 -17.48 -2.86 -3.78
CA THR A 69 -18.47 -3.00 -4.84
C THR A 69 -17.92 -3.84 -6.00
N ASN A 70 -16.68 -3.60 -6.40
CA ASN A 70 -16.01 -4.33 -7.47
C ASN A 70 -15.84 -5.82 -7.10
N ALA A 71 -15.44 -6.12 -5.86
CA ALA A 71 -15.32 -7.49 -5.36
C ALA A 71 -16.66 -8.25 -5.45
N VAL A 72 -17.76 -7.65 -4.99
CA VAL A 72 -19.10 -8.24 -5.10
C VAL A 72 -19.50 -8.48 -6.56
N GLN A 73 -19.23 -7.55 -7.48
CA GLN A 73 -19.54 -7.70 -8.89
C GLN A 73 -18.77 -8.85 -9.54
N TRP A 74 -17.47 -8.99 -9.23
CA TRP A 74 -16.67 -10.10 -9.75
C TRP A 74 -17.06 -11.45 -9.12
N GLN A 75 -17.44 -11.48 -7.85
CA GLN A 75 -18.04 -12.68 -7.22
C GLN A 75 -19.31 -13.13 -7.93
N GLN A 76 -20.20 -12.17 -8.29
CA GLN A 76 -21.40 -12.47 -9.07
C GLN A 76 -21.06 -12.94 -10.50
N ALA A 77 -20.03 -12.36 -11.13
CA ALA A 77 -19.56 -12.83 -12.44
C ALA A 77 -19.04 -14.27 -12.36
N ASN A 78 -18.25 -14.58 -11.31
CA ASN A 78 -17.78 -15.94 -11.04
C ASN A 78 -18.93 -16.95 -10.84
N SER A 79 -19.99 -16.56 -10.16
CA SER A 79 -21.18 -17.43 -9.97
C SER A 79 -21.86 -17.80 -11.30
N ARG A 80 -21.71 -16.97 -12.34
CA ARG A 80 -22.25 -17.21 -13.70
C ARG A 80 -21.26 -17.96 -14.61
N MET A 81 -19.98 -17.78 -14.38
CA MET A 81 -18.89 -18.35 -15.19
C MET A 81 -17.81 -18.99 -14.29
N PRO A 82 -18.20 -20.05 -13.52
CA PRO A 82 -17.31 -20.62 -12.51
C PRO A 82 -16.13 -21.40 -13.09
N ALA A 83 -16.14 -21.68 -14.42
CA ALA A 83 -15.08 -22.35 -15.13
C ALA A 83 -14.17 -21.41 -15.94
N ASP A 84 -14.31 -20.09 -15.75
CA ASP A 84 -13.48 -19.08 -16.43
C ASP A 84 -12.37 -18.60 -15.47
N ALA A 85 -11.13 -19.00 -15.76
CA ALA A 85 -9.96 -18.65 -14.93
C ALA A 85 -9.72 -17.14 -14.88
N GLY A 86 -9.98 -16.40 -15.95
CA GLY A 86 -9.84 -14.95 -16.00
C GLY A 86 -10.85 -14.25 -15.12
N VAL A 87 -12.10 -14.75 -15.05
CA VAL A 87 -13.12 -14.25 -14.13
C VAL A 87 -12.73 -14.54 -12.67
N GLN A 88 -12.27 -15.74 -12.37
CA GLN A 88 -11.80 -16.13 -11.03
C GLN A 88 -10.59 -15.29 -10.60
N TRP A 89 -9.65 -15.02 -11.51
CA TRP A 89 -8.51 -14.14 -11.28
C TRP A 89 -8.93 -12.70 -10.94
N ASN A 90 -9.85 -12.14 -11.73
CA ASN A 90 -10.37 -10.81 -11.46
C ASN A 90 -11.12 -10.76 -10.12
N TRP A 91 -11.82 -11.82 -9.75
CA TRP A 91 -12.42 -11.94 -8.42
C TRP A 91 -11.34 -11.99 -7.33
N PHE A 92 -10.30 -12.82 -7.46
CA PHE A 92 -9.17 -12.87 -6.53
C PHE A 92 -8.56 -11.47 -6.31
N ARG A 93 -8.27 -10.76 -7.39
CA ARG A 93 -7.66 -9.42 -7.32
C ARG A 93 -8.59 -8.39 -6.69
N SER A 94 -9.87 -8.48 -6.95
CA SER A 94 -10.88 -7.57 -6.39
C SER A 94 -11.07 -7.78 -4.90
N GLU A 95 -11.11 -9.03 -4.45
CA GLU A 95 -11.16 -9.36 -3.01
C GLU A 95 -9.89 -8.92 -2.29
N GLU A 96 -8.71 -9.18 -2.85
CA GLU A 96 -7.45 -8.70 -2.30
C GLU A 96 -7.46 -7.18 -2.12
N ALA A 97 -7.88 -6.44 -3.15
CA ALA A 97 -7.96 -4.98 -3.11
C ALA A 97 -8.95 -4.49 -2.03
N ALA A 98 -10.12 -5.11 -1.92
CA ALA A 98 -11.14 -4.77 -0.92
C ALA A 98 -10.65 -5.05 0.51
N MET A 99 -10.03 -6.21 0.74
CA MET A 99 -9.47 -6.60 2.03
C MET A 99 -8.35 -5.65 2.47
N ARG A 100 -7.41 -5.33 1.57
CA ARG A 100 -6.33 -4.36 1.85
C ARG A 100 -6.87 -2.95 2.11
N SER A 101 -7.82 -2.50 1.31
CA SER A 101 -8.46 -1.18 1.50
C SER A 101 -9.10 -1.05 2.87
N SER A 102 -9.80 -2.09 3.34
CA SER A 102 -10.48 -2.09 4.63
C SER A 102 -9.53 -2.25 5.83
N ASN A 103 -8.29 -2.74 5.62
CA ASN A 103 -7.33 -3.07 6.66
C ASN A 103 -6.00 -2.29 6.56
N ASN A 104 -6.03 -1.05 6.09
CA ASN A 104 -4.84 -0.19 5.97
C ASN A 104 -3.69 -0.82 5.14
N GLY A 105 -4.00 -1.60 4.12
CA GLY A 105 -3.04 -2.25 3.24
C GLY A 105 -2.60 -3.64 3.66
N GLU A 106 -3.05 -4.15 4.81
CA GLU A 106 -2.67 -5.47 5.32
C GLU A 106 -3.73 -6.53 5.04
N LEU A 107 -3.29 -7.78 4.91
CA LEU A 107 -4.15 -8.96 4.85
C LEU A 107 -4.10 -9.68 6.21
N ARG A 108 -5.26 -9.84 6.85
CA ARG A 108 -5.39 -10.65 8.07
C ARG A 108 -5.25 -12.14 7.74
N PRO A 109 -4.98 -13.01 8.71
CA PRO A 109 -4.93 -14.46 8.47
C PRO A 109 -6.18 -15.03 7.79
N GLN A 110 -7.37 -14.58 8.18
CA GLN A 110 -8.64 -14.97 7.55
C GLN A 110 -8.78 -14.51 6.10
N ASP A 111 -8.29 -13.29 5.78
CA ASP A 111 -8.29 -12.75 4.41
C ASP A 111 -7.40 -13.60 3.50
N ARG A 112 -6.23 -14.01 4.00
CA ARG A 112 -5.31 -14.91 3.28
C ARG A 112 -5.94 -16.29 3.02
N GLN A 113 -6.70 -16.83 3.98
CA GLN A 113 -7.39 -18.10 3.80
C GLN A 113 -8.49 -18.00 2.74
N GLU A 114 -9.24 -16.91 2.71
CA GLU A 114 -10.27 -16.67 1.70
C GLU A 114 -9.65 -16.54 0.30
N LEU A 115 -8.58 -15.77 0.16
CA LEU A 115 -7.83 -15.69 -1.10
C LEU A 115 -7.24 -17.05 -1.52
N ALA A 116 -6.75 -17.86 -0.57
CA ALA A 116 -6.27 -19.21 -0.86
C ALA A 116 -7.39 -20.13 -1.39
N ASN A 117 -8.60 -20.00 -0.87
CA ASN A 117 -9.74 -20.77 -1.38
C ASN A 117 -10.09 -20.39 -2.84
N ILE A 118 -9.97 -19.09 -3.19
CA ILE A 118 -10.16 -18.64 -4.58
C ILE A 118 -9.03 -19.18 -5.48
N ALA A 119 -7.78 -19.14 -5.02
CA ALA A 119 -6.65 -19.68 -5.77
C ALA A 119 -6.78 -21.20 -6.02
N GLU A 120 -7.28 -21.99 -5.05
CA GLU A 120 -7.58 -23.41 -5.26
C GLU A 120 -8.72 -23.63 -6.27
N ALA A 121 -9.71 -22.72 -6.34
CA ALA A 121 -10.75 -22.78 -7.38
C ALA A 121 -10.15 -22.50 -8.77
N ILE A 122 -9.24 -21.52 -8.90
CA ILE A 122 -8.50 -21.25 -10.15
C ILE A 122 -7.69 -22.49 -10.56
N LYS A 123 -6.98 -23.11 -9.61
CA LYS A 123 -6.20 -24.33 -9.82
C LYS A 123 -7.07 -25.49 -10.34
N ALA A 124 -8.23 -25.69 -9.74
CA ALA A 124 -9.16 -26.75 -10.16
C ALA A 124 -9.69 -26.53 -11.58
N THR A 125 -9.83 -25.28 -12.01
CA THR A 125 -10.34 -24.90 -13.33
C THR A 125 -9.22 -24.92 -14.39
N ALA A 126 -8.05 -24.34 -14.05
CA ALA A 126 -6.94 -24.13 -14.96
C ALA A 126 -5.58 -24.26 -14.23
N PRO A 127 -5.13 -25.49 -13.90
CA PRO A 127 -4.01 -25.73 -12.96
C PRO A 127 -2.63 -25.23 -13.46
N ASN A 128 -2.48 -24.96 -14.75
CA ASN A 128 -1.23 -24.46 -15.33
C ASN A 128 -1.44 -23.14 -16.07
N SER A 129 -2.38 -22.32 -15.60
CA SER A 129 -2.67 -21.02 -16.19
C SER A 129 -1.82 -19.90 -15.58
N PHE A 130 -1.73 -18.79 -16.30
CA PHE A 130 -1.17 -17.55 -15.82
C PHE A 130 -1.87 -17.10 -14.52
N GLU A 131 -3.18 -17.16 -14.49
CA GLU A 131 -4.05 -16.74 -13.39
C GLU A 131 -3.74 -17.52 -12.10
N TYR A 132 -3.57 -18.84 -12.21
CA TYR A 132 -3.21 -19.69 -11.08
C TYR A 132 -1.84 -19.33 -10.53
N TYR A 133 -0.82 -19.24 -11.39
CA TYR A 133 0.53 -18.91 -10.94
C TYR A 133 0.61 -17.50 -10.33
N MET A 134 -0.13 -16.53 -10.86
CA MET A 134 -0.17 -15.19 -10.27
C MET A 134 -0.88 -15.20 -8.91
N ALA A 135 -1.98 -15.94 -8.73
CA ALA A 135 -2.63 -16.08 -7.43
C ALA A 135 -1.69 -16.71 -6.39
N GLU A 136 -0.97 -17.78 -6.75
CA GLU A 136 0.05 -18.40 -5.92
C GLU A 136 1.18 -17.42 -5.55
N TYR A 137 1.65 -16.61 -6.52
CA TYR A 137 2.64 -15.57 -6.26
C TYR A 137 2.17 -14.60 -5.16
N PHE A 138 0.96 -14.06 -5.29
CA PHE A 138 0.43 -13.08 -4.34
C PHE A 138 0.22 -13.67 -2.93
N LEU A 139 -0.13 -14.95 -2.84
CA LEU A 139 -0.27 -15.67 -1.56
C LEU A 139 1.08 -15.96 -0.92
N ALA A 140 2.09 -16.34 -1.71
CA ALA A 140 3.39 -16.72 -1.21
C ALA A 140 4.31 -15.53 -0.92
N PHE A 141 4.15 -14.40 -1.64
CA PHE A 141 5.00 -13.22 -1.46
C PHE A 141 4.87 -12.65 -0.02
N PRO A 142 5.96 -12.30 0.67
CA PRO A 142 7.32 -12.09 0.15
C PRO A 142 8.28 -13.28 0.28
N ALA A 143 7.80 -14.52 0.45
CA ALA A 143 8.70 -15.68 0.50
C ALA A 143 9.50 -15.80 -0.81
N PRO A 144 10.80 -16.11 -0.76
CA PRO A 144 11.63 -16.24 -1.96
C PRO A 144 11.09 -17.22 -3.00
N SER A 145 10.42 -18.30 -2.54
CA SER A 145 9.76 -19.28 -3.42
C SER A 145 8.67 -18.70 -4.33
N ALA A 146 8.05 -17.58 -3.96
CA ALA A 146 7.06 -16.89 -4.79
C ALA A 146 7.61 -16.52 -6.17
N PHE A 147 8.89 -16.16 -6.24
CA PHE A 147 9.50 -15.76 -7.51
C PHE A 147 9.69 -16.93 -8.50
N ASN A 148 9.76 -18.18 -8.02
CA ASN A 148 9.74 -19.35 -8.92
C ASN A 148 8.39 -19.49 -9.61
N VAL A 149 7.31 -19.21 -8.89
CA VAL A 149 5.95 -19.24 -9.42
C VAL A 149 5.72 -18.08 -10.40
N LEU A 150 6.27 -16.90 -10.09
CA LEU A 150 6.24 -15.75 -10.99
C LEU A 150 6.90 -16.04 -12.35
N GLU A 151 8.03 -16.76 -12.37
CA GLU A 151 8.69 -17.13 -13.62
C GLU A 151 7.85 -18.12 -14.45
N ALA A 152 7.09 -19.01 -13.79
CA ALA A 152 6.13 -19.88 -14.48
C ALA A 152 5.00 -19.06 -15.14
N ALA A 153 4.43 -18.08 -14.42
CA ALA A 153 3.43 -17.16 -14.98
C ALA A 153 3.99 -16.39 -16.20
N ARG A 154 5.21 -15.85 -16.05
CA ARG A 154 5.90 -15.09 -17.09
C ARG A 154 6.17 -15.93 -18.34
N ALA A 155 6.51 -17.20 -18.20
CA ALA A 155 6.75 -18.10 -19.33
C ALA A 155 5.50 -18.33 -20.18
N LEU A 156 4.30 -18.28 -19.56
CA LEU A 156 3.02 -18.45 -20.26
C LEU A 156 2.59 -17.18 -20.98
N GLU A 157 2.62 -16.03 -20.29
CA GLU A 157 2.11 -14.77 -20.83
C GLU A 157 3.07 -13.60 -20.52
N PRO A 158 4.24 -13.52 -21.20
CA PRO A 158 5.28 -12.55 -20.87
C PRO A 158 4.89 -11.08 -21.08
N GLY A 159 3.83 -10.80 -21.85
CA GLY A 159 3.34 -9.45 -22.16
C GLY A 159 2.36 -8.86 -21.15
N ARG A 160 1.94 -9.61 -20.14
CA ARG A 160 0.95 -9.17 -19.15
C ARG A 160 1.51 -8.08 -18.25
N THR A 161 0.75 -7.00 -18.11
CA THR A 161 1.16 -5.84 -17.28
C THR A 161 1.22 -6.16 -15.78
N GLU A 162 0.43 -7.12 -15.33
CA GLU A 162 0.40 -7.58 -13.94
C GLU A 162 1.72 -8.19 -13.47
N LEU A 163 2.58 -8.61 -14.40
CA LEU A 163 3.92 -9.12 -14.10
C LEU A 163 4.91 -8.03 -13.70
N LEU A 164 4.71 -6.78 -14.17
CA LEU A 164 5.75 -5.75 -14.07
C LEU A 164 6.09 -5.37 -12.62
N PRO A 165 5.13 -5.09 -11.71
CA PRO A 165 5.45 -4.82 -10.30
C PRO A 165 6.16 -5.99 -9.59
N PRO A 166 5.73 -7.25 -9.72
CA PRO A 166 6.46 -8.43 -9.24
C PRO A 166 7.88 -8.57 -9.80
N LEU A 167 8.06 -8.37 -11.11
CA LEU A 167 9.37 -8.46 -11.75
C LEU A 167 10.33 -7.36 -11.30
N LEU A 168 9.83 -6.13 -11.06
CA LEU A 168 10.63 -5.07 -10.45
C LEU A 168 11.07 -5.45 -9.04
N SER A 169 10.18 -6.02 -8.22
CA SER A 169 10.51 -6.52 -6.88
C SER A 169 11.53 -7.66 -6.92
N LYS A 170 11.42 -8.56 -7.90
CA LYS A 170 12.43 -9.62 -8.12
C LYS A 170 13.79 -9.04 -8.50
N ALA A 171 13.84 -8.08 -9.41
CA ALA A 171 15.07 -7.41 -9.80
C ALA A 171 15.73 -6.68 -8.61
N MET A 172 14.93 -6.08 -7.73
CA MET A 172 15.42 -5.53 -6.45
C MET A 172 15.99 -6.63 -5.55
N LEU A 173 15.29 -7.77 -5.42
CA LEU A 173 15.74 -8.90 -4.63
C LEU A 173 17.09 -9.43 -5.12
N ASP A 174 17.25 -9.60 -6.42
CA ASP A 174 18.45 -10.15 -7.05
C ASP A 174 19.60 -9.13 -7.14
N GLY A 175 19.28 -7.82 -7.12
CA GLY A 175 20.23 -6.73 -7.37
C GLY A 175 20.61 -6.62 -8.85
N ASP A 176 19.72 -7.03 -9.74
CA ASP A 176 19.94 -6.98 -11.19
C ASP A 176 19.63 -5.57 -11.72
N ALA A 177 20.70 -4.79 -11.91
CA ALA A 177 20.60 -3.41 -12.40
C ALA A 177 19.98 -3.32 -13.81
N THR A 178 20.22 -4.29 -14.68
CA THR A 178 19.66 -4.33 -16.03
C THR A 178 18.16 -4.56 -15.99
N ALA A 179 17.71 -5.56 -15.23
CA ALA A 179 16.30 -5.86 -15.05
C ALA A 179 15.58 -4.70 -14.34
N LEU A 180 16.19 -4.07 -13.34
CA LEU A 180 15.66 -2.88 -12.68
C LEU A 180 15.39 -1.75 -13.69
N GLY A 181 16.36 -1.45 -14.56
CA GLY A 181 16.21 -0.45 -15.61
C GLY A 181 15.10 -0.80 -16.60
N THR A 182 15.03 -2.05 -17.02
CA THR A 182 14.01 -2.55 -17.96
C THR A 182 12.60 -2.44 -17.38
N TRP A 183 12.36 -3.05 -16.22
CA TRP A 183 11.01 -3.10 -15.65
C TRP A 183 10.50 -1.76 -15.17
N SER A 184 11.37 -0.92 -14.59
CA SER A 184 11.00 0.44 -14.22
C SER A 184 10.65 1.29 -15.44
N GLY A 185 11.40 1.16 -16.55
CA GLY A 185 11.10 1.85 -17.81
C GLY A 185 9.78 1.41 -18.43
N GLU A 186 9.50 0.10 -18.45
CA GLU A 186 8.21 -0.40 -18.96
C GLU A 186 7.03 0.06 -18.09
N MET A 187 7.18 0.07 -16.76
CA MET A 187 6.13 0.55 -15.87
C MET A 187 5.82 2.01 -16.12
N GLU A 188 6.84 2.85 -16.31
CA GLU A 188 6.66 4.26 -16.61
C GLU A 188 6.02 4.48 -17.99
N GLN A 189 6.54 3.83 -19.03
CA GLN A 189 6.01 3.94 -20.41
C GLN A 189 4.54 3.54 -20.51
N ARG A 190 4.12 2.54 -19.74
CA ARG A 190 2.74 2.07 -19.71
C ARG A 190 1.85 2.84 -18.73
N GLY A 191 2.38 3.84 -18.02
CA GLY A 191 1.61 4.64 -17.06
C GLY A 191 1.05 3.84 -15.90
N LEU A 192 1.79 2.84 -15.39
CA LEU A 192 1.30 1.93 -14.35
C LEU A 192 1.38 2.52 -12.93
N VAL A 193 1.88 3.73 -12.78
CA VAL A 193 1.97 4.42 -11.48
C VAL A 193 1.07 5.65 -11.50
N ALA A 194 0.15 5.72 -10.56
CA ALA A 194 -0.74 6.88 -10.41
C ALA A 194 0.06 8.15 -10.12
N LYS A 195 -0.36 9.29 -10.67
CA LYS A 195 0.33 10.58 -10.56
C LYS A 195 0.55 11.03 -9.13
N GLY A 196 -0.39 10.76 -8.24
CA GLY A 196 -0.25 11.03 -6.81
C GLY A 196 0.92 10.27 -6.19
N LEU A 197 1.12 8.98 -6.55
CA LEU A 197 2.24 8.18 -6.06
C LEU A 197 3.59 8.68 -6.60
N GLU A 198 3.67 9.08 -7.87
CA GLU A 198 4.88 9.71 -8.41
C GLU A 198 5.24 10.99 -7.66
N THR A 199 4.23 11.79 -7.31
CA THR A 199 4.41 13.02 -6.54
C THR A 199 4.84 12.72 -5.10
N ALA A 200 4.24 11.73 -4.45
CA ALA A 200 4.63 11.28 -3.12
C ALA A 200 6.07 10.74 -3.09
N ALA A 201 6.49 9.98 -4.12
CA ALA A 201 7.87 9.51 -4.26
C ALA A 201 8.86 10.67 -4.42
N SER A 202 8.47 11.73 -5.14
CA SER A 202 9.26 12.98 -5.24
C SER A 202 9.43 13.65 -3.88
N ASP A 203 8.35 13.74 -3.07
CA ASP A 203 8.39 14.31 -1.72
C ASP A 203 9.24 13.47 -0.76
N LEU A 204 9.19 12.13 -0.89
CA LEU A 204 10.07 11.23 -0.14
C LEU A 204 11.54 11.51 -0.44
N LEU A 205 11.92 11.52 -1.72
CA LEU A 205 13.31 11.78 -2.14
C LEU A 205 13.75 13.19 -1.76
N LEU A 206 12.89 14.21 -1.92
CA LEU A 206 13.17 15.58 -1.51
C LEU A 206 13.55 15.66 -0.02
N SER A 207 12.91 14.86 0.82
CA SER A 207 13.09 14.85 2.27
C SER A 207 14.39 14.18 2.74
N LEU A 208 15.15 13.55 1.85
CA LEU A 208 16.35 12.78 2.16
C LEU A 208 17.63 13.56 1.82
N PRO A 209 18.70 13.46 2.62
CA PRO A 209 20.04 13.87 2.20
C PRO A 209 20.62 12.86 1.20
N PRO A 210 21.72 13.23 0.51
CA PRO A 210 22.51 12.28 -0.25
C PRO A 210 22.93 11.07 0.59
N GLU A 211 23.12 9.92 -0.07
CA GLU A 211 23.59 8.67 0.55
C GLU A 211 22.74 8.14 1.71
N ALA A 212 21.51 8.61 1.89
CA ALA A 212 20.60 8.06 2.87
C ALA A 212 20.28 6.58 2.61
N VAL A 213 19.95 5.83 3.67
CA VAL A 213 19.29 4.52 3.57
C VAL A 213 17.84 4.74 3.91
N LEU A 214 16.95 4.50 2.94
CA LEU A 214 15.51 4.65 3.09
C LEU A 214 14.83 3.28 3.19
N PHE A 215 14.22 2.96 4.32
CA PHE A 215 13.33 1.81 4.45
C PHE A 215 11.92 2.16 4.02
N THR A 216 11.35 1.34 3.15
CA THR A 216 10.01 1.49 2.56
C THR A 216 9.13 0.29 2.90
N ASN A 217 7.82 0.45 2.78
CA ASN A 217 6.84 -0.54 3.23
C ASN A 217 6.39 -1.52 2.14
N GLY A 218 6.57 -1.17 0.87
CA GLY A 218 6.14 -2.02 -0.23
C GLY A 218 5.82 -1.27 -1.52
N ASP A 219 4.92 -1.81 -2.34
CA ASP A 219 4.75 -1.38 -3.72
C ASP A 219 4.51 0.12 -3.87
N MET A 220 3.65 0.70 -3.04
CA MET A 220 3.21 2.09 -3.19
C MET A 220 4.28 3.15 -2.86
N ASP A 221 5.21 2.85 -1.97
CA ASP A 221 6.29 3.77 -1.58
C ASP A 221 7.67 3.31 -2.06
N THR A 222 7.87 2.02 -2.36
CA THR A 222 9.12 1.48 -2.88
C THR A 222 9.26 1.70 -4.38
N GLN A 223 8.32 1.17 -5.15
CA GLN A 223 8.45 1.11 -6.62
C GLN A 223 8.43 2.50 -7.27
N PRO A 224 7.53 3.44 -6.91
CA PRO A 224 7.59 4.80 -7.46
C PRO A 224 8.90 5.52 -7.16
N VAL A 225 9.50 5.31 -5.97
CA VAL A 225 10.81 5.86 -5.62
C VAL A 225 11.92 5.27 -6.50
N VAL A 226 11.95 3.94 -6.67
CA VAL A 226 12.93 3.26 -7.53
C VAL A 226 12.79 3.69 -8.99
N ILE A 227 11.56 3.81 -9.51
CA ILE A 227 11.31 4.30 -10.87
C ILE A 227 11.87 5.72 -11.04
N ARG A 228 11.60 6.63 -10.09
CA ARG A 228 12.15 7.99 -10.15
C ARG A 228 13.68 8.01 -10.13
N GLN A 229 14.31 7.21 -9.30
CA GLN A 229 15.77 7.12 -9.26
C GLN A 229 16.36 6.65 -10.60
N LEU A 230 15.76 5.64 -11.21
CA LEU A 230 16.28 5.01 -12.42
C LEU A 230 15.95 5.81 -13.69
N GLN A 231 14.73 6.29 -13.82
CA GLN A 231 14.26 6.95 -15.04
C GLN A 231 14.49 8.47 -15.04
N HIS A 232 14.46 9.12 -13.86
CA HIS A 232 14.63 10.57 -13.74
C HIS A 232 15.95 10.99 -13.07
N ARG A 233 16.79 10.04 -12.66
CA ARG A 233 18.06 10.32 -11.94
C ARG A 233 17.86 11.12 -10.66
N ASP A 234 16.69 10.97 -10.00
CA ASP A 234 16.36 11.69 -8.79
C ASP A 234 16.97 10.99 -7.57
N LYS A 235 18.04 11.57 -7.01
CA LYS A 235 18.83 11.04 -5.87
C LYS A 235 19.21 9.55 -6.01
N PRO A 236 19.91 9.16 -7.08
CA PRO A 236 20.28 7.76 -7.34
C PRO A 236 21.23 7.18 -6.28
N GLU A 237 21.86 8.02 -5.47
CA GLU A 237 22.76 7.64 -4.37
C GLU A 237 22.01 7.18 -3.12
N VAL A 238 20.71 7.43 -3.00
CA VAL A 238 19.89 6.95 -1.88
C VAL A 238 19.65 5.43 -2.02
N LEU A 239 20.02 4.67 -0.99
CA LEU A 239 19.77 3.23 -0.94
C LEU A 239 18.33 2.95 -0.48
N VAL A 240 17.48 2.53 -1.40
CA VAL A 240 16.09 2.15 -1.11
C VAL A 240 16.02 0.69 -0.68
N VAL A 241 15.37 0.43 0.45
CA VAL A 241 15.26 -0.88 1.07
C VAL A 241 13.79 -1.24 1.25
N ASP A 242 13.28 -2.19 0.45
CA ASP A 242 11.96 -2.79 0.70
C ASP A 242 12.04 -3.72 1.91
N ARG A 243 11.35 -3.39 2.99
CA ARG A 243 11.36 -4.19 4.23
C ARG A 243 10.91 -5.64 4.02
N ARG A 244 10.02 -5.87 3.06
CA ARG A 244 9.47 -7.21 2.78
C ARG A 244 10.55 -8.16 2.24
N LEU A 245 11.46 -7.64 1.43
CA LEU A 245 12.55 -8.41 0.83
C LEU A 245 13.65 -8.77 1.83
N LEU A 246 13.69 -8.14 3.01
CA LEU A 246 14.62 -8.48 4.08
C LEU A 246 14.43 -9.90 4.66
N ALA A 247 13.36 -10.60 4.30
CA ALA A 247 13.20 -12.01 4.60
C ALA A 247 14.30 -12.86 3.91
N ASP A 248 14.80 -12.44 2.74
CA ASP A 248 15.88 -13.09 2.03
C ASP A 248 17.26 -12.73 2.61
N ALA A 249 18.10 -13.74 2.86
CA ALA A 249 19.41 -13.55 3.48
C ALA A 249 20.43 -12.90 2.52
N HIS A 250 20.36 -13.20 1.22
CA HIS A 250 21.26 -12.61 0.22
C HIS A 250 20.94 -11.14 -0.01
N TYR A 251 19.63 -10.79 -0.08
CA TYR A 251 19.20 -9.41 -0.13
C TYR A 251 19.68 -8.63 1.09
N ARG A 252 19.46 -9.14 2.32
CA ARG A 252 19.95 -8.51 3.55
C ARG A 252 21.45 -8.26 3.54
N GLN A 253 22.24 -9.28 3.15
CA GLN A 253 23.69 -9.18 3.10
C GLN A 253 24.14 -8.12 2.07
N ARG A 254 23.50 -8.05 0.91
CA ARG A 254 23.80 -7.05 -0.10
C ARG A 254 23.46 -5.63 0.38
N ILE A 255 22.28 -5.43 0.98
CA ILE A 255 21.91 -4.13 1.57
C ILE A 255 22.91 -3.71 2.66
N TRP A 256 23.32 -4.65 3.51
CA TRP A 256 24.30 -4.42 4.57
C TRP A 256 25.62 -3.89 4.00
N GLN A 257 26.14 -4.52 2.97
CA GLN A 257 27.37 -4.11 2.30
C GLN A 257 27.20 -2.77 1.58
N GLN A 258 26.12 -2.56 0.85
CA GLN A 258 25.83 -1.30 0.14
C GLN A 258 25.65 -0.10 1.08
N ALA A 259 25.20 -0.35 2.30
CA ALA A 259 25.14 0.64 3.35
C ALA A 259 26.53 0.92 4.01
N GLY A 260 27.57 0.26 3.56
CA GLY A 260 28.94 0.42 4.08
C GLY A 260 29.18 -0.25 5.43
N ALA A 261 28.32 -1.19 5.85
CA ALA A 261 28.50 -1.95 7.07
C ALA A 261 29.37 -3.18 6.83
N GLY A 262 30.29 -3.47 7.76
CA GLY A 262 31.19 -4.62 7.69
C GLY A 262 30.61 -5.89 8.31
N GLY A 263 31.17 -7.04 7.92
CA GLY A 263 30.79 -8.34 8.47
C GLY A 263 29.47 -8.90 7.92
N THR A 264 28.84 -9.80 8.67
CA THR A 264 27.61 -10.48 8.29
C THR A 264 26.39 -9.68 8.75
N ALA A 265 25.41 -9.53 7.86
CA ALA A 265 24.14 -8.90 8.19
C ALA A 265 23.44 -9.64 9.34
N PRO A 266 23.07 -8.96 10.44
CA PRO A 266 22.33 -9.59 11.51
C PRO A 266 20.88 -9.83 11.06
N GLY A 267 20.11 -10.61 11.80
CA GLY A 267 18.68 -10.88 11.70
C GLY A 267 17.87 -10.15 10.62
N ASN A 268 16.55 -10.15 10.73
CA ASN A 268 15.68 -9.43 9.80
C ASN A 268 14.79 -8.44 10.55
N GLY A 269 13.87 -7.78 9.84
CA GLY A 269 12.90 -6.88 10.42
C GLY A 269 13.53 -5.65 11.11
N PRO A 270 12.88 -5.10 12.14
CA PRO A 270 13.38 -3.92 12.86
C PRO A 270 14.77 -4.10 13.48
N ALA A 271 15.15 -5.34 13.86
CA ALA A 271 16.47 -5.64 14.41
C ALA A 271 17.58 -5.39 13.37
N PHE A 272 17.34 -5.69 12.09
CA PHE A 272 18.27 -5.36 11.01
C PHE A 272 18.49 -3.85 10.90
N ALA A 273 17.42 -3.07 10.91
CA ALA A 273 17.51 -1.60 10.84
C ALA A 273 18.23 -1.02 12.06
N ALA A 274 17.98 -1.57 13.26
CA ALA A 274 18.66 -1.14 14.49
C ALA A 274 20.16 -1.43 14.45
N ALA A 275 20.55 -2.58 13.95
CA ALA A 275 21.96 -2.93 13.78
C ALA A 275 22.63 -2.06 12.70
N LEU A 276 21.94 -1.80 11.58
CA LEU A 276 22.43 -0.95 10.51
C LEU A 276 22.68 0.49 11.00
N LEU A 277 21.81 1.03 11.85
CA LEU A 277 21.97 2.35 12.46
C LEU A 277 23.28 2.46 13.24
N GLY A 278 23.77 1.37 13.83
CA GLY A 278 25.04 1.34 14.59
C GLY A 278 26.27 1.03 13.73
N ALA A 279 26.09 0.32 12.60
CA ALA A 279 27.18 -0.18 11.77
C ALA A 279 27.47 0.67 10.52
N SER A 280 26.48 1.37 9.99
CA SER A 280 26.60 2.19 8.79
C SER A 280 26.94 3.64 9.14
N ARG A 281 27.75 4.29 8.26
CA ARG A 281 27.94 5.75 8.31
C ARG A 281 26.84 6.50 7.57
N ARG A 282 26.05 5.82 6.75
CA ARG A 282 24.94 6.41 5.99
C ARG A 282 23.78 6.66 6.95
N PRO A 283 23.12 7.82 6.91
CA PRO A 283 21.99 8.10 7.77
C PRO A 283 20.77 7.25 7.37
N VAL A 284 20.06 6.74 8.38
CA VAL A 284 18.90 5.83 8.21
C VAL A 284 17.60 6.61 8.32
N TYR A 285 16.71 6.34 7.39
CA TYR A 285 15.39 6.95 7.29
C TYR A 285 14.30 5.88 7.09
N PHE A 286 13.12 6.17 7.61
CA PHE A 286 11.92 5.37 7.44
C PHE A 286 10.87 6.17 6.68
N ALA A 287 10.24 5.57 5.66
CA ALA A 287 9.05 6.14 5.05
C ALA A 287 7.93 6.25 6.10
N LEU A 288 7.10 7.29 6.01
CA LEU A 288 6.00 7.52 6.97
C LEU A 288 4.97 6.38 6.97
N GLY A 289 4.85 5.66 5.84
CA GLY A 289 3.97 4.51 5.67
C GLY A 289 4.54 3.19 6.18
N LEU A 290 5.72 3.19 6.81
CA LEU A 290 6.32 1.96 7.30
C LEU A 290 5.42 1.31 8.37
N ASP A 291 5.38 -0.02 8.38
CA ASP A 291 4.57 -0.81 9.29
C ASP A 291 4.68 -0.35 10.74
N ARG A 292 3.54 -0.34 11.46
CA ARG A 292 3.46 0.14 12.84
C ARG A 292 4.42 -0.60 13.78
N SER A 293 4.64 -1.89 13.57
CA SER A 293 5.57 -2.69 14.38
C SER A 293 7.01 -2.23 14.21
N TRP A 294 7.39 -1.78 13.00
CA TRP A 294 8.68 -1.19 12.73
C TRP A 294 8.85 0.16 13.45
N LEU A 295 7.87 1.04 13.34
CA LEU A 295 7.93 2.35 13.98
C LEU A 295 7.98 2.21 15.52
N ALA A 296 7.21 1.30 16.09
CA ALA A 296 7.16 1.02 17.51
C ALA A 296 8.48 0.45 18.09
N ALA A 297 9.30 -0.17 17.24
CA ALA A 297 10.61 -0.69 17.64
C ALA A 297 11.67 0.41 17.90
N PHE A 298 11.37 1.67 17.54
CA PHE A 298 12.30 2.80 17.68
C PHE A 298 11.73 3.93 18.57
N PRO A 299 11.31 3.66 19.82
CA PRO A 299 10.70 4.65 20.67
C PRO A 299 11.68 5.81 20.94
N GLY A 300 11.22 7.06 20.76
CA GLY A 300 12.02 8.26 20.96
C GLY A 300 13.15 8.49 19.96
N LYS A 301 13.23 7.68 18.89
CA LYS A 301 14.27 7.77 17.86
C LYS A 301 13.76 8.19 16.49
N LEU A 302 12.48 8.47 16.34
CA LEU A 302 11.86 8.87 15.08
C LEU A 302 11.61 10.37 15.08
N HIS A 303 12.22 11.06 14.12
CA HIS A 303 12.14 12.52 13.98
C HIS A 303 11.67 12.83 12.58
N ALA A 304 10.44 13.36 12.42
CA ALA A 304 9.93 13.74 11.10
C ALA A 304 10.76 14.90 10.54
N VAL A 305 11.25 14.73 9.32
CA VAL A 305 12.04 15.74 8.60
C VAL A 305 11.48 16.02 7.20
N GLY A 306 10.20 15.75 7.01
CA GLY A 306 9.47 15.85 5.74
C GLY A 306 8.57 14.65 5.56
N ALA A 307 8.55 14.04 4.37
CA ALA A 307 7.80 12.81 4.09
C ALA A 307 8.46 11.54 4.65
N VAL A 308 9.45 11.67 5.53
CA VAL A 308 10.20 10.58 6.16
C VAL A 308 10.49 10.85 7.63
N PHE A 309 10.75 9.78 8.40
CA PHE A 309 11.38 9.87 9.71
C PHE A 309 12.89 9.65 9.58
N ARG A 310 13.68 10.58 10.11
CA ARG A 310 15.08 10.31 10.41
C ARG A 310 15.17 9.44 11.66
N VAL A 311 15.97 8.38 11.62
CA VAL A 311 16.14 7.45 12.73
C VAL A 311 17.40 7.78 13.52
N GLY A 312 17.31 7.90 14.85
CA GLY A 312 18.45 8.14 15.73
C GLY A 312 18.18 9.15 16.82
N ARG A 313 19.22 9.81 17.32
CA ARG A 313 19.08 10.88 18.33
C ARG A 313 18.49 12.13 17.68
N ALA A 314 17.68 12.88 18.45
CA ALA A 314 17.20 14.18 18.02
C ALA A 314 18.36 15.11 17.65
N ALA A 315 18.24 15.81 16.54
CA ALA A 315 19.19 16.84 16.15
C ALA A 315 18.53 18.23 16.25
N PRO A 316 19.27 19.27 16.68
CA PRO A 316 18.72 20.62 16.73
C PRO A 316 18.19 21.14 15.39
N SER A 317 18.72 20.61 14.29
CA SER A 317 18.32 20.96 12.91
C SER A 317 17.03 20.29 12.43
N ASP A 318 16.55 19.23 13.10
CA ASP A 318 15.40 18.44 12.61
C ASP A 318 14.16 19.32 12.40
N ALA A 319 13.88 20.20 13.31
CA ALA A 319 12.76 21.13 13.25
C ALA A 319 12.84 22.10 12.07
N ALA A 320 14.02 22.66 11.79
CA ALA A 320 14.25 23.55 10.65
C ALA A 320 14.17 22.79 9.31
N ILE A 321 14.70 21.58 9.27
CA ILE A 321 14.62 20.70 8.09
C ILE A 321 13.15 20.34 7.81
N LEU A 322 12.37 19.97 8.84
CA LEU A 322 10.95 19.68 8.70
C LEU A 322 10.19 20.88 8.10
N ALA A 323 10.42 22.09 8.64
CA ALA A 323 9.75 23.30 8.15
C ALA A 323 10.13 23.63 6.69
N ALA A 324 11.41 23.50 6.34
CA ALA A 324 11.87 23.73 4.97
C ALA A 324 11.29 22.71 3.98
N ASN A 325 11.34 21.43 4.33
CA ASN A 325 10.78 20.35 3.50
C ASN A 325 9.26 20.46 3.39
N TRP A 326 8.54 20.79 4.49
CA TRP A 326 7.09 20.99 4.45
C TRP A 326 6.67 22.02 3.42
N LYS A 327 7.42 23.14 3.35
CA LYS A 327 7.18 24.22 2.37
C LYS A 327 7.46 23.76 0.93
N ALA A 328 8.46 22.90 0.71
CA ALA A 328 8.89 22.44 -0.62
C ALA A 328 8.07 21.26 -1.15
N MET A 329 7.54 20.41 -0.27
CA MET A 329 6.73 19.24 -0.64
C MET A 329 5.39 19.63 -1.28
N LYS A 330 4.93 18.79 -2.22
CA LYS A 330 3.64 18.97 -2.92
C LYS A 330 2.47 18.40 -2.15
N LYS A 331 2.69 17.39 -1.31
CA LYS A 331 1.67 16.75 -0.45
C LYS A 331 0.41 16.34 -1.23
N PRO A 332 0.52 15.39 -2.19
CA PRO A 332 -0.59 15.00 -3.05
C PRO A 332 -1.76 14.45 -2.23
N LEU A 333 -2.98 14.81 -2.59
CA LEU A 333 -4.22 14.32 -1.97
C LEU A 333 -4.75 13.06 -2.66
N ASP A 334 -4.20 12.71 -3.80
CA ASP A 334 -4.58 11.59 -4.68
C ASP A 334 -3.57 10.44 -4.68
N ALA A 335 -2.68 10.36 -3.67
CA ALA A 335 -1.76 9.24 -3.48
C ALA A 335 -2.36 8.10 -2.61
N GLY A 336 -3.67 8.05 -2.49
CA GLY A 336 -4.38 7.05 -1.70
C GLY A 336 -3.96 7.05 -0.22
N PRO A 337 -3.62 5.88 0.36
CA PRO A 337 -3.21 5.81 1.77
C PRO A 337 -2.00 6.69 2.11
N LEU A 338 -1.08 6.92 1.16
CA LEU A 338 0.11 7.75 1.41
C LEU A 338 -0.22 9.22 1.64
N SER A 339 -1.33 9.73 1.09
CA SER A 339 -1.76 11.11 1.32
C SER A 339 -2.03 11.42 2.80
N ARG A 340 -2.52 10.43 3.56
CA ARG A 340 -2.80 10.58 5.00
C ARG A 340 -1.54 10.67 5.84
N ASN A 341 -0.42 10.13 5.35
CA ASN A 341 0.84 10.10 6.09
C ASN A 341 1.39 11.50 6.34
N TYR A 342 1.08 12.48 5.49
CA TYR A 342 1.50 13.88 5.68
C TYR A 342 0.91 14.53 6.93
N LEU A 343 -0.19 14.01 7.48
CA LEU A 343 -0.77 14.53 8.72
C LEU A 343 0.20 14.41 9.91
N VAL A 344 1.07 13.40 9.92
CA VAL A 344 2.03 13.18 11.02
C VAL A 344 3.11 14.27 11.08
N PRO A 345 3.91 14.52 10.03
CA PRO A 345 4.90 15.60 10.05
C PRO A 345 4.23 16.97 10.17
N GLY A 346 3.05 17.18 9.59
CA GLY A 346 2.27 18.41 9.74
C GLY A 346 1.87 18.66 11.18
N ALA A 347 1.40 17.63 11.91
CA ALA A 347 1.08 17.74 13.34
C ALA A 347 2.31 18.10 14.20
N MET A 348 3.45 17.49 13.91
CA MET A 348 4.71 17.78 14.61
C MET A 348 5.16 19.23 14.36
N LEU A 349 5.08 19.71 13.12
CA LEU A 349 5.39 21.10 12.78
C LEU A 349 4.40 22.07 13.43
N LEU A 350 3.11 21.74 13.47
CA LEU A 350 2.10 22.57 14.14
C LEU A 350 2.38 22.69 15.65
N ALA A 351 2.72 21.59 16.32
CA ALA A 351 3.09 21.60 17.73
C ALA A 351 4.31 22.51 17.99
N GLN A 352 5.31 22.45 17.12
CA GLN A 352 6.48 23.33 17.18
C GLN A 352 6.11 24.81 17.00
N LEU A 353 5.31 25.15 15.99
CA LEU A 353 4.87 26.54 15.76
C LEU A 353 4.11 27.10 16.95
N ARG A 354 3.25 26.29 17.56
CA ARG A 354 2.50 26.67 18.78
C ARG A 354 3.45 26.89 19.97
N SER A 355 4.44 26.02 20.18
CA SER A 355 5.40 26.12 21.27
C SER A 355 6.33 27.34 21.16
N THR A 356 6.60 27.79 19.93
CA THR A 356 7.42 28.99 19.66
C THR A 356 6.62 30.29 19.59
N GLY A 357 5.29 30.24 19.83
CA GLY A 357 4.41 31.41 19.78
C GLY A 357 4.11 31.94 18.39
N ASN A 358 4.45 31.20 17.32
CA ASN A 358 4.21 31.61 15.94
C ASN A 358 2.75 31.32 15.51
N GLN A 359 1.81 32.02 16.15
CA GLN A 359 0.38 31.75 16.07
C GLN A 359 -0.18 31.90 14.63
N ALA A 360 0.31 32.88 13.86
CA ALA A 360 -0.20 33.09 12.49
C ALA A 360 0.11 31.89 11.58
N HIS A 361 1.35 31.37 11.61
CA HIS A 361 1.73 30.20 10.85
C HIS A 361 1.08 28.92 11.41
N ALA A 362 0.89 28.82 12.72
CA ALA A 362 0.18 27.69 13.32
C ALA A 362 -1.28 27.62 12.86
N THR A 363 -2.00 28.74 12.80
CA THR A 363 -3.38 28.79 12.31
C THR A 363 -3.47 28.41 10.82
N ALA A 364 -2.56 28.92 9.99
CA ALA A 364 -2.54 28.58 8.57
C ALA A 364 -2.27 27.08 8.35
N LEU A 365 -1.27 26.51 9.05
CA LEU A 365 -0.96 25.09 8.97
C LEU A 365 -2.11 24.22 9.48
N GLU A 366 -2.79 24.60 10.55
CA GLU A 366 -3.95 23.86 11.05
C GLU A 366 -5.07 23.81 10.00
N GLN A 367 -5.33 24.90 9.28
CA GLN A 367 -6.29 24.92 8.18
C GLN A 367 -5.88 24.00 7.03
N GLU A 368 -4.59 24.00 6.66
CA GLU A 368 -4.05 23.09 5.65
C GLU A 368 -4.27 21.63 6.06
N LEU A 369 -3.95 21.26 7.31
CA LEU A 369 -4.13 19.91 7.81
C LEU A 369 -5.60 19.47 7.88
N ARG A 370 -6.51 20.38 8.25
CA ARG A 370 -7.96 20.11 8.21
C ARG A 370 -8.44 19.85 6.78
N HIS A 371 -7.98 20.63 5.82
CA HIS A 371 -8.30 20.43 4.41
C HIS A 371 -7.79 19.08 3.91
N MET A 372 -6.54 18.73 4.22
CA MET A 372 -5.96 17.43 3.85
C MET A 372 -6.73 16.25 4.48
N ALA A 373 -7.09 16.37 5.76
CA ALA A 373 -7.84 15.32 6.44
C ALA A 373 -9.23 15.12 5.85
N ALA A 374 -9.95 16.22 5.54
CA ALA A 374 -11.26 16.15 4.88
C ALA A 374 -11.16 15.52 3.49
N ALA A 375 -10.19 15.94 2.69
CA ALA A 375 -9.98 15.43 1.32
C ALA A 375 -9.58 13.93 1.29
N THR A 376 -8.97 13.42 2.37
CA THR A 376 -8.49 12.03 2.46
C THR A 376 -9.33 11.14 3.37
N GLY A 377 -10.43 11.66 3.97
CA GLY A 377 -11.25 10.93 4.93
C GLY A 377 -10.50 10.57 6.22
N ALA A 378 -9.56 11.43 6.67
CA ALA A 378 -8.67 11.19 7.80
C ALA A 378 -8.96 12.09 9.01
N GLU A 379 -10.18 12.64 9.16
CA GLU A 379 -10.53 13.55 10.26
C GLU A 379 -10.39 12.90 11.63
N GLN A 380 -10.65 11.58 11.73
CA GLN A 380 -10.45 10.85 12.97
C GLN A 380 -8.96 10.78 13.35
N GLN A 381 -8.08 10.59 12.38
CA GLN A 381 -6.63 10.64 12.61
C GLN A 381 -6.17 12.01 13.10
N LEU A 382 -6.73 13.09 12.54
CA LEU A 382 -6.43 14.45 12.93
C LEU A 382 -6.83 14.72 14.41
N ARG A 383 -7.97 14.19 14.86
CA ARG A 383 -8.37 14.22 16.28
C ARG A 383 -7.41 13.45 17.17
N GLN A 384 -7.00 12.24 16.76
CA GLN A 384 -6.04 11.41 17.50
C GLN A 384 -4.67 12.08 17.64
N LEU A 385 -4.27 12.91 16.68
CA LEU A 385 -3.04 13.69 16.73
C LEU A 385 -3.17 14.99 17.58
N GLY A 386 -4.34 15.23 18.20
CA GLY A 386 -4.58 16.41 19.06
C GLY A 386 -4.61 17.74 18.30
N ILE A 387 -4.84 17.73 16.99
CA ILE A 387 -4.89 18.93 16.16
C ILE A 387 -6.26 19.61 16.26
N ILE A 388 -7.33 18.82 16.34
CA ILE A 388 -8.70 19.25 16.55
C ILE A 388 -9.12 18.81 17.94
N LEU A 389 -9.57 19.75 18.76
CA LEU A 389 -10.26 19.43 20.01
C LEU A 389 -11.62 18.79 19.71
N PRO A 390 -12.11 17.86 20.56
CA PRO A 390 -13.37 17.17 20.38
C PRO A 390 -14.55 18.11 20.31
#